data_f61d972a1738cf0016eaa76bf3c4cb5f
#
_entry.id   f61d972a1738cf0016eaa76bf3c4cb5f
#
_cell.length_a   1.000
_cell.length_b   1.000
_cell.length_c   1.000
_cell.angle_alpha   90.00
_cell.angle_beta   90.00
_cell.angle_gamma   90.00
#
_symmetry.space_group_name_H-M   'P 1'
#
loop_
_entity.id
_entity.type
_entity.pdbx_description
1 polymer ?
#
loop_
_entity_poly.entity_id
_entity_poly.type
_entity_poly.pdbx_seq_one_letter_code
_entity_poly.pdbx_strand_id
1 'polypeptide(L)'
;MARLTDMDDVSMSDDVSERPRWLVGFLFVAVFLYLWISVRPFENLATASGGSNALNQLVGLALTGVLLLFAVRYQLLGLLLKPRLPIFLLFGWMLIASVLGSQPGTAIQRLVFTGLLCLITSIIAVLPSDRQQFARLLAIASSVLLLVCYGGVILLPARSIHQAYDLSEPALAGDWRGVFNHKNAAAPAMIMLVFFGLYLRGSWSKWKGTIITLLAFVFLMKTNGKTAAMLLPVTLMLSWWLERHPRQVLLVVGGLIGLLNLFAVGSTFSSSIRDVVESLGVDATFTGRTDIWELSFVTFFHSPIFGQGFQSFWNTTALLDQFAVHETWAVGAAHAHNGYIESLLNGGLPAFVLTCIWLVILPARDLTKSIQNGAAPDLNRLFARMWIFALLSACLESNFFTGTGPIWSSMLIAIYCMHHQAHDQLCEANVASGSSKQRYPERHITHV
;
A
#
# COMPACT_ATOMS: atom_id res chain seq x y z
N MET A 1 -9.98 -59.40 22.14
CA MET A 1 -9.67 -58.46 21.07
C MET A 1 -9.98 -57.05 21.58
N ALA A 2 -8.96 -56.40 22.09
CA ALA A 2 -9.08 -55.15 22.81
C ALA A 2 -8.89 -53.94 21.86
N ARG A 3 -9.66 -52.93 22.16
CA ARG A 3 -9.68 -51.56 21.72
C ARG A 3 -8.30 -50.95 21.41
N LEU A 4 -8.22 -50.33 20.24
CA LEU A 4 -7.30 -49.25 19.88
C LEU A 4 -8.14 -48.07 19.37
N THR A 5 -8.62 -47.28 20.28
CA THR A 5 -9.20 -45.93 20.07
C THR A 5 -8.90 -45.15 21.31
N ASP A 6 -7.85 -44.37 21.27
CA ASP A 6 -7.57 -43.14 22.09
C ASP A 6 -6.11 -42.75 21.88
N MET A 7 -5.88 -42.01 20.80
CA MET A 7 -4.67 -41.17 20.71
C MET A 7 -5.03 -39.90 19.89
N ASP A 8 -5.13 -38.84 20.67
CA ASP A 8 -4.74 -37.48 20.29
C ASP A 8 -5.65 -36.66 19.37
N ASP A 9 -6.79 -36.29 19.93
CA ASP A 9 -7.28 -34.92 19.70
C ASP A 9 -6.42 -33.95 20.54
N VAL A 10 -5.20 -33.68 20.05
CA VAL A 10 -4.44 -32.51 20.52
C VAL A 10 -5.08 -31.28 19.92
N SER A 11 -5.88 -30.62 20.73
CA SER A 11 -6.54 -29.35 20.44
C SER A 11 -5.52 -28.30 19.99
N MET A 12 -5.45 -28.08 18.69
CA MET A 12 -4.66 -27.00 18.04
C MET A 12 -5.27 -25.61 18.29
N SER A 13 -6.25 -25.49 19.21
CA SER A 13 -6.99 -24.25 19.45
C SER A 13 -6.51 -23.40 20.63
N ASP A 14 -5.66 -23.92 21.51
CA ASP A 14 -5.37 -23.24 22.80
C ASP A 14 -4.18 -22.28 22.76
N ASP A 15 -3.26 -22.38 21.76
CA ASP A 15 -2.02 -21.58 21.73
C ASP A 15 -2.19 -20.20 21.04
N VAL A 16 -3.28 -19.95 20.32
CA VAL A 16 -3.53 -18.65 19.66
C VAL A 16 -4.03 -17.58 20.64
N SER A 17 -4.55 -18.00 21.81
CA SER A 17 -5.13 -17.09 22.81
C SER A 17 -4.10 -16.35 23.68
N GLU A 18 -2.86 -16.78 23.72
CA GLU A 18 -1.82 -16.28 24.65
C GLU A 18 -0.91 -15.16 24.12
N ARG A 19 -1.22 -14.54 22.95
CA ARG A 19 -0.43 -13.40 22.48
C ARG A 19 -0.63 -12.21 23.42
N PRO A 20 0.43 -11.66 24.06
CA PRO A 20 0.28 -10.52 24.96
C PRO A 20 -0.29 -9.31 24.22
N ARG A 21 -1.50 -8.90 24.56
CA ARG A 21 -2.22 -7.82 23.86
C ARG A 21 -1.45 -6.50 23.80
N TRP A 22 -0.67 -6.21 24.85
CA TRP A 22 0.16 -5.01 24.91
C TRP A 22 1.32 -5.07 23.89
N LEU A 23 1.96 -6.27 23.76
CA LEU A 23 3.08 -6.47 22.81
C LEU A 23 2.59 -6.39 21.36
N VAL A 24 1.46 -7.03 21.04
CA VAL A 24 0.80 -6.91 19.73
C VAL A 24 0.49 -5.45 19.43
N GLY A 25 -0.06 -4.72 20.42
CA GLY A 25 -0.37 -3.30 20.28
C GLY A 25 0.85 -2.45 20.01
N PHE A 26 1.91 -2.63 20.77
CA PHE A 26 3.16 -1.92 20.60
C PHE A 26 3.80 -2.20 19.24
N LEU A 27 3.93 -3.47 18.86
CA LEU A 27 4.50 -3.87 17.56
C LEU A 27 3.68 -3.34 16.40
N PHE A 28 2.36 -3.44 16.46
CA PHE A 28 1.49 -2.93 15.39
C PHE A 28 1.68 -1.44 15.17
N VAL A 29 1.59 -0.63 16.24
CA VAL A 29 1.70 0.84 16.14
C VAL A 29 3.11 1.27 15.72
N ALA A 30 4.15 0.67 16.31
CA ALA A 30 5.53 0.99 15.98
C ALA A 30 5.86 0.68 14.50
N VAL A 31 5.45 -0.49 14.03
CA VAL A 31 5.66 -0.91 12.64
C VAL A 31 4.81 -0.08 11.68
N PHE A 32 3.54 0.19 12.01
CA PHE A 32 2.70 1.06 11.21
C PHE A 32 3.34 2.44 11.02
N LEU A 33 3.80 3.07 12.11
CA LEU A 33 4.45 4.37 12.04
C LEU A 33 5.76 4.30 11.24
N TYR A 34 6.57 3.26 11.44
CA TYR A 34 7.79 3.05 10.65
C TYR A 34 7.49 2.93 9.14
N LEU A 35 6.48 2.15 8.76
CA LEU A 35 6.08 1.98 7.37
C LEU A 35 5.56 3.28 6.73
N TRP A 36 4.97 4.18 7.52
CA TRP A 36 4.35 5.39 7.01
C TRP A 36 5.24 6.62 7.04
N ILE A 37 6.08 6.77 8.08
CA ILE A 37 6.85 8.00 8.34
C ILE A 37 8.35 7.77 8.14
N SER A 38 8.82 6.52 8.20
CA SER A 38 10.23 6.18 8.35
C SER A 38 10.85 6.68 9.67
N VAL A 39 12.18 6.68 9.78
CA VAL A 39 12.91 7.13 11.00
C VAL A 39 13.34 8.59 10.96
N ARG A 40 13.06 9.31 9.87
CA ARG A 40 13.39 10.74 9.71
C ARG A 40 12.14 11.58 9.43
N PRO A 41 11.27 11.75 10.42
CA PRO A 41 10.13 12.65 10.27
C PRO A 41 10.62 14.09 10.08
N PHE A 42 9.88 14.88 9.33
CA PHE A 42 10.17 16.30 9.08
C PHE A 42 11.52 16.57 8.40
N GLU A 43 11.95 15.66 7.51
CA GLU A 43 13.21 15.84 6.78
C GLU A 43 13.20 17.15 5.97
N ASN A 44 14.30 17.90 6.04
CA ASN A 44 14.43 19.14 5.29
C ASN A 44 14.81 18.79 3.83
N LEU A 45 13.96 19.14 2.87
CA LEU A 45 14.20 18.91 1.45
C LEU A 45 15.48 19.60 0.94
N ALA A 46 15.82 20.78 1.49
CA ALA A 46 17.01 21.53 1.11
C ALA A 46 18.33 20.86 1.54
N THR A 47 18.28 19.97 2.52
CA THR A 47 19.46 19.26 3.07
C THR A 47 19.41 17.75 2.86
N ALA A 48 18.35 17.25 2.22
CA ALA A 48 18.21 15.83 1.94
C ALA A 48 19.28 15.39 0.94
N SER A 49 20.41 14.93 1.46
CA SER A 49 21.42 14.25 0.65
C SER A 49 20.79 12.94 0.14
N GLY A 50 20.78 12.70 -1.15
CA GLY A 50 20.27 11.49 -1.77
C GLY A 50 21.01 10.19 -1.40
N GLY A 51 21.75 10.20 -0.29
CA GLY A 51 22.48 9.05 0.24
C GLY A 51 21.56 8.02 0.91
N SER A 52 21.99 6.78 0.90
CA SER A 52 21.30 5.68 1.57
C SER A 52 21.07 6.01 3.06
N ASN A 53 19.83 5.97 3.51
CA ASN A 53 19.51 6.20 4.91
C ASN A 53 19.84 4.94 5.74
N ALA A 54 21.13 4.80 6.11
CA ALA A 54 21.63 3.64 6.86
C ALA A 54 20.85 3.40 8.17
N LEU A 55 20.43 4.48 8.85
CA LEU A 55 19.63 4.37 10.05
C LEU A 55 18.25 3.74 9.75
N ASN A 56 17.59 4.16 8.68
CA ASN A 56 16.30 3.58 8.28
C ASN A 56 16.44 2.09 7.92
N GLN A 57 17.53 1.72 7.25
CA GLN A 57 17.83 0.33 6.92
C GLN A 57 18.09 -0.50 8.19
N LEU A 58 18.87 0.03 9.13
CA LEU A 58 19.17 -0.64 10.40
C LEU A 58 17.90 -0.87 11.22
N VAL A 59 17.05 0.15 11.35
CA VAL A 59 15.77 0.03 12.07
C VAL A 59 14.84 -0.96 11.37
N GLY A 60 14.77 -0.93 10.03
CA GLY A 60 14.01 -1.91 9.25
C GLY A 60 14.47 -3.35 9.47
N LEU A 61 15.78 -3.58 9.47
CA LEU A 61 16.36 -4.90 9.78
C LEU A 61 16.05 -5.35 11.22
N ALA A 62 16.20 -4.45 12.19
CA ALA A 62 15.91 -4.75 13.59
C ALA A 62 14.43 -5.09 13.80
N LEU A 63 13.52 -4.29 13.22
CA LEU A 63 12.08 -4.57 13.25
C LEU A 63 11.75 -5.90 12.58
N THR A 64 12.37 -6.21 11.44
CA THR A 64 12.19 -7.49 10.76
C THR A 64 12.60 -8.64 11.67
N GLY A 65 13.76 -8.56 12.33
CA GLY A 65 14.23 -9.58 13.27
C GLY A 65 13.26 -9.82 14.43
N VAL A 66 12.81 -8.73 15.08
CA VAL A 66 11.84 -8.82 16.18
C VAL A 66 10.51 -9.42 15.73
N LEU A 67 9.99 -8.98 14.57
CA LEU A 67 8.73 -9.49 14.02
C LEU A 67 8.83 -10.96 13.59
N LEU A 68 9.97 -11.38 13.01
CA LEU A 68 10.19 -12.78 12.67
C LEU A 68 10.26 -13.67 13.92
N LEU A 69 10.96 -13.23 14.95
CA LEU A 69 11.00 -13.95 16.24
C LEU A 69 9.59 -14.08 16.82
N PHE A 70 8.79 -13.00 16.76
CA PHE A 70 7.39 -13.04 17.15
C PHE A 70 6.59 -14.03 16.30
N ALA A 71 6.75 -13.99 14.96
CA ALA A 71 6.04 -14.87 14.04
C ALA A 71 6.41 -16.35 14.24
N VAL A 72 7.68 -16.65 14.53
CA VAL A 72 8.14 -18.01 14.87
C VAL A 72 7.52 -18.45 16.20
N ARG A 73 7.62 -17.62 17.25
CA ARG A 73 7.13 -17.93 18.61
C ARG A 73 5.63 -18.24 18.63
N TYR A 74 4.85 -17.54 17.80
CA TYR A 74 3.39 -17.68 17.74
C TYR A 74 2.90 -18.40 16.48
N GLN A 75 3.77 -19.16 15.82
CA GLN A 75 3.45 -20.04 14.67
C GLN A 75 2.75 -19.34 13.49
N LEU A 76 3.06 -18.05 13.24
CA LEU A 76 2.44 -17.26 12.18
C LEU A 76 3.07 -17.48 10.80
N LEU A 77 4.20 -18.16 10.68
CA LEU A 77 4.95 -18.31 9.42
C LEU A 77 4.10 -18.89 8.28
N GLY A 78 3.14 -19.75 8.62
CA GLY A 78 2.19 -20.32 7.65
C GLY A 78 1.32 -19.30 6.95
N LEU A 79 1.05 -18.15 7.59
CA LEU A 79 0.16 -17.09 7.11
C LEU A 79 0.89 -16.02 6.29
N LEU A 80 2.23 -15.95 6.36
CA LEU A 80 2.98 -14.84 5.78
C LEU A 80 3.14 -14.92 4.27
N LEU A 81 3.19 -13.76 3.62
CA LEU A 81 3.44 -13.56 2.19
C LEU A 81 2.48 -14.32 1.27
N LYS A 82 1.23 -14.52 1.67
CA LYS A 82 0.24 -15.18 0.82
C LYS A 82 -0.40 -14.19 -0.17
N PRO A 83 -0.60 -14.58 -1.44
CA PRO A 83 -0.18 -15.82 -2.10
C PRO A 83 1.32 -15.82 -2.43
N ARG A 84 2.06 -16.85 -2.04
CA ARG A 84 3.53 -16.87 -2.11
C ARG A 84 4.09 -16.99 -3.52
N LEU A 85 3.50 -17.85 -4.33
CA LEU A 85 4.06 -18.19 -5.66
C LEU A 85 4.28 -16.96 -6.55
N PRO A 86 3.29 -16.09 -6.80
CA PRO A 86 3.50 -14.92 -7.67
C PRO A 86 4.51 -13.92 -7.07
N ILE A 87 4.59 -13.81 -5.75
CA ILE A 87 5.58 -12.96 -5.07
C ILE A 87 6.99 -13.50 -5.33
N PHE A 88 7.22 -14.79 -5.09
CA PHE A 88 8.53 -15.41 -5.32
C PHE A 88 8.94 -15.40 -6.80
N LEU A 89 8.01 -15.62 -7.73
CA LEU A 89 8.28 -15.52 -9.16
C LEU A 89 8.68 -14.09 -9.55
N LEU A 90 7.96 -13.09 -9.06
CA LEU A 90 8.24 -11.69 -9.34
C LEU A 90 9.60 -11.26 -8.77
N PHE A 91 9.86 -11.54 -7.49
CA PHE A 91 11.13 -11.17 -6.85
C PHE A 91 12.30 -11.96 -7.42
N GLY A 92 12.11 -13.23 -7.77
CA GLY A 92 13.11 -14.05 -8.46
C GLY A 92 13.44 -13.50 -9.84
N TRP A 93 12.43 -13.10 -10.61
CA TRP A 93 12.64 -12.45 -11.91
C TRP A 93 13.35 -11.11 -11.78
N MET A 94 12.91 -10.25 -10.85
CA MET A 94 13.56 -8.97 -10.58
C MET A 94 15.01 -9.14 -10.10
N LEU A 95 15.33 -10.23 -9.38
CA LEU A 95 16.71 -10.55 -9.01
C LEU A 95 17.56 -10.86 -10.24
N ILE A 96 17.06 -11.71 -11.15
CA ILE A 96 17.75 -12.01 -12.43
C ILE A 96 17.97 -10.72 -13.23
N ALA A 97 16.92 -9.91 -13.40
CA ALA A 97 17.00 -8.63 -14.07
C ALA A 97 18.03 -7.67 -13.42
N SER A 98 18.09 -7.68 -12.10
CA SER A 98 19.03 -6.84 -11.34
C SER A 98 20.50 -7.29 -11.48
N VAL A 99 20.73 -8.60 -11.53
CA VAL A 99 22.09 -9.16 -11.77
C VAL A 99 22.59 -8.80 -13.16
N LEU A 100 21.70 -8.77 -14.16
CA LEU A 100 21.99 -8.44 -15.55
C LEU A 100 22.00 -6.93 -15.84
N GLY A 101 21.50 -6.12 -14.91
CA GLY A 101 21.39 -4.67 -15.04
C GLY A 101 22.72 -3.94 -14.89
N SER A 102 22.70 -2.62 -15.11
CA SER A 102 23.89 -1.76 -15.08
C SER A 102 24.48 -1.56 -13.67
N GLN A 103 23.67 -1.70 -12.60
CA GLN A 103 24.08 -1.47 -11.22
C GLN A 103 23.61 -2.61 -10.29
N PRO A 104 24.17 -3.84 -10.42
CA PRO A 104 23.68 -5.02 -9.72
C PRO A 104 23.65 -4.88 -8.20
N GLY A 105 24.72 -4.32 -7.59
CA GLY A 105 24.83 -4.16 -6.14
C GLY A 105 23.70 -3.29 -5.56
N THR A 106 23.47 -2.14 -6.15
CA THR A 106 22.41 -1.21 -5.71
C THR A 106 21.02 -1.82 -5.93
N ALA A 107 20.80 -2.44 -7.09
CA ALA A 107 19.51 -3.06 -7.43
C ALA A 107 19.17 -4.20 -6.48
N ILE A 108 20.11 -5.11 -6.21
CA ILE A 108 19.91 -6.24 -5.28
C ILE A 108 19.67 -5.72 -3.86
N GLN A 109 20.42 -4.74 -3.38
CA GLN A 109 20.21 -4.14 -2.08
C GLN A 109 18.77 -3.59 -1.94
N ARG A 110 18.30 -2.81 -2.92
CA ARG A 110 16.95 -2.24 -2.94
C ARG A 110 15.88 -3.32 -3.01
N LEU A 111 16.11 -4.37 -3.82
CA LEU A 111 15.19 -5.51 -3.94
C LEU A 111 15.04 -6.26 -2.62
N VAL A 112 16.16 -6.53 -1.92
CA VAL A 112 16.16 -7.19 -0.61
C VAL A 112 15.37 -6.35 0.41
N PHE A 113 15.63 -5.04 0.48
CA PHE A 113 14.87 -4.16 1.40
C PHE A 113 13.38 -4.12 1.08
N THR A 114 13.01 -4.08 -0.19
CA THR A 114 11.59 -4.15 -0.60
C THR A 114 10.96 -5.49 -0.19
N GLY A 115 11.68 -6.59 -0.33
CA GLY A 115 11.25 -7.91 0.15
C GLY A 115 11.04 -7.95 1.67
N LEU A 116 11.95 -7.35 2.45
CA LEU A 116 11.80 -7.21 3.90
C LEU A 116 10.57 -6.36 4.28
N LEU A 117 10.30 -5.28 3.55
CA LEU A 117 9.10 -4.47 3.78
C LEU A 117 7.80 -5.24 3.44
N CYS A 118 7.80 -6.04 2.38
CA CYS A 118 6.68 -6.95 2.09
C CYS A 118 6.46 -7.95 3.23
N LEU A 119 7.53 -8.51 3.78
CA LEU A 119 7.48 -9.44 4.92
C LEU A 119 6.95 -8.75 6.19
N ILE A 120 7.49 -7.60 6.57
CA ILE A 120 7.03 -6.79 7.71
C ILE A 120 5.54 -6.48 7.57
N THR A 121 5.11 -6.06 6.37
CA THR A 121 3.72 -5.70 6.10
C THR A 121 2.81 -6.93 6.15
N SER A 122 3.29 -8.08 5.71
CA SER A 122 2.57 -9.35 5.85
C SER A 122 2.39 -9.76 7.32
N ILE A 123 3.40 -9.53 8.17
CA ILE A 123 3.30 -9.82 9.60
C ILE A 123 2.32 -8.86 10.28
N ILE A 124 2.38 -7.54 10.01
CA ILE A 124 1.46 -6.58 10.62
C ILE A 124 0.00 -6.88 10.27
N ALA A 125 -0.28 -7.40 9.08
CA ALA A 125 -1.62 -7.79 8.65
C ALA A 125 -2.23 -8.92 9.50
N VAL A 126 -1.40 -9.81 10.08
CA VAL A 126 -1.84 -10.96 10.89
C VAL A 126 -1.57 -10.79 12.40
N LEU A 127 -1.00 -9.64 12.82
CA LEU A 127 -0.73 -9.36 14.23
C LEU A 127 -2.01 -9.28 15.09
N PRO A 128 -3.08 -8.55 14.69
CA PRO A 128 -4.29 -8.45 15.49
C PRO A 128 -5.00 -9.79 15.61
N SER A 129 -5.41 -10.14 16.80
CA SER A 129 -6.09 -11.42 17.09
C SER A 129 -7.57 -11.38 16.70
N ASP A 130 -8.18 -10.21 16.70
CA ASP A 130 -9.59 -10.01 16.38
C ASP A 130 -9.86 -8.63 15.74
N ARG A 131 -11.08 -8.46 15.20
CA ARG A 131 -11.51 -7.22 14.54
C ARG A 131 -11.55 -6.01 15.47
N GLN A 132 -11.88 -6.20 16.73
CA GLN A 132 -11.93 -5.12 17.70
C GLN A 132 -10.52 -4.62 18.02
N GLN A 133 -9.57 -5.55 18.18
CA GLN A 133 -8.17 -5.20 18.37
C GLN A 133 -7.62 -4.48 17.14
N PHE A 134 -7.87 -4.99 15.92
CA PHE A 134 -7.49 -4.30 14.69
C PHE A 134 -8.02 -2.88 14.62
N ALA A 135 -9.33 -2.69 14.84
CA ALA A 135 -9.94 -1.36 14.82
C ALA A 135 -9.33 -0.43 15.89
N ARG A 136 -9.10 -0.92 17.11
CA ARG A 136 -8.49 -0.14 18.20
C ARG A 136 -7.06 0.29 17.85
N LEU A 137 -6.25 -0.63 17.33
CA LEU A 137 -4.85 -0.35 16.97
C LEU A 137 -4.76 0.61 15.78
N LEU A 138 -5.64 0.43 14.78
CA LEU A 138 -5.74 1.34 13.65
C LEU A 138 -6.15 2.76 14.10
N ALA A 139 -7.08 2.86 15.06
CA ALA A 139 -7.48 4.15 15.63
C ALA A 139 -6.33 4.83 16.37
N ILE A 140 -5.54 4.08 17.16
CA ILE A 140 -4.38 4.61 17.88
C ILE A 140 -3.33 5.11 16.86
N ALA A 141 -2.95 4.26 15.89
CA ALA A 141 -1.96 4.60 14.88
C ALA A 141 -2.37 5.84 14.05
N SER A 142 -3.64 5.89 13.61
CA SER A 142 -4.20 7.04 12.89
C SER A 142 -4.18 8.32 13.73
N SER A 143 -4.55 8.21 15.00
CA SER A 143 -4.58 9.38 15.92
C SER A 143 -3.17 9.91 16.18
N VAL A 144 -2.20 9.03 16.42
CA VAL A 144 -0.79 9.42 16.60
C VAL A 144 -0.27 10.12 15.35
N LEU A 145 -0.52 9.56 14.16
CA LEU A 145 -0.08 10.16 12.91
C LEU A 145 -0.69 11.54 12.67
N LEU A 146 -2.00 11.70 12.88
CA LEU A 146 -2.67 13.00 12.77
C LEU A 146 -2.11 14.00 13.80
N LEU A 147 -1.92 13.55 15.04
CA LEU A 147 -1.33 14.40 16.09
C LEU A 147 0.07 14.90 15.68
N VAL A 148 0.92 14.02 15.14
CA VAL A 148 2.26 14.38 14.67
C VAL A 148 2.19 15.32 13.47
N CYS A 149 1.29 15.09 12.51
CA CYS A 149 1.11 15.96 11.34
C CYS A 149 0.63 17.36 11.71
N TYR A 150 -0.42 17.47 12.53
CA TYR A 150 -0.93 18.76 12.99
C TYR A 150 0.03 19.45 13.95
N GLY A 151 0.64 18.68 14.86
CA GLY A 151 1.69 19.18 15.74
C GLY A 151 2.86 19.76 14.97
N GLY A 152 3.27 19.09 13.88
CA GLY A 152 4.29 19.61 12.97
C GLY A 152 3.89 20.92 12.30
N VAL A 153 2.65 21.05 11.81
CA VAL A 153 2.15 22.29 11.21
C VAL A 153 2.14 23.44 12.20
N ILE A 154 1.82 23.19 13.48
CA ILE A 154 1.74 24.22 14.52
C ILE A 154 3.13 24.57 15.09
N LEU A 155 3.95 23.55 15.41
CA LEU A 155 5.20 23.72 16.15
C LEU A 155 6.43 23.85 15.23
N LEU A 156 6.38 23.27 14.04
CA LEU A 156 7.48 23.20 13.07
C LEU A 156 7.02 23.59 11.65
N PRO A 157 6.36 24.78 11.46
CA PRO A 157 5.75 25.16 10.18
C PRO A 157 6.77 25.17 9.03
N ALA A 158 8.01 25.61 9.27
CA ALA A 158 9.08 25.59 8.26
C ALA A 158 9.42 24.18 7.71
N ARG A 159 9.08 23.12 8.46
CA ARG A 159 9.33 21.71 8.07
C ARG A 159 8.06 20.95 7.66
N SER A 160 6.89 21.50 7.96
CA SER A 160 5.60 20.82 7.75
C SER A 160 4.72 21.50 6.72
N ILE A 161 5.12 22.67 6.23
CA ILE A 161 4.47 23.43 5.18
C ILE A 161 5.57 23.77 4.15
N HIS A 162 5.25 23.66 2.86
CA HIS A 162 6.16 24.08 1.80
C HIS A 162 6.41 25.59 1.89
N GLN A 163 7.65 26.00 1.67
CA GLN A 163 8.11 27.38 1.86
C GLN A 163 8.43 28.04 0.51
N ALA A 164 8.27 29.35 0.42
CA ALA A 164 8.61 30.10 -0.80
C ALA A 164 10.13 30.08 -1.15
N TYR A 165 10.97 29.77 -0.16
CA TYR A 165 12.42 29.61 -0.35
C TYR A 165 12.85 28.16 -0.71
N ASP A 166 11.90 27.23 -0.89
CA ASP A 166 12.20 25.90 -1.41
C ASP A 166 12.55 26.02 -2.89
N LEU A 167 13.86 26.04 -3.20
CA LEU A 167 14.39 26.39 -4.53
C LEU A 167 13.88 25.49 -5.67
N SER A 168 13.57 24.23 -5.36
CA SER A 168 13.06 23.29 -6.35
C SER A 168 11.60 23.55 -6.74
N GLU A 169 10.76 23.98 -5.80
CA GLU A 169 9.31 24.08 -6.00
C GLU A 169 8.71 25.26 -5.21
N PRO A 170 9.11 26.51 -5.47
CA PRO A 170 8.63 27.69 -4.75
C PRO A 170 7.12 27.94 -4.91
N ALA A 171 6.53 27.42 -6.00
CA ALA A 171 5.10 27.51 -6.27
C ALA A 171 4.21 26.72 -5.31
N LEU A 172 4.80 25.81 -4.52
CA LEU A 172 4.07 25.01 -3.51
C LEU A 172 3.95 25.72 -2.16
N ALA A 173 4.48 26.94 -2.03
CA ALA A 173 4.46 27.67 -0.76
C ALA A 173 3.05 27.75 -0.15
N GLY A 174 2.94 27.35 1.13
CA GLY A 174 1.67 27.28 1.85
C GLY A 174 0.99 25.91 1.84
N ASP A 175 1.38 24.98 0.97
CA ASP A 175 0.82 23.63 0.93
C ASP A 175 1.33 22.79 2.11
N TRP A 176 0.39 22.13 2.81
CA TRP A 176 0.75 21.30 3.97
C TRP A 176 1.34 19.97 3.54
N ARG A 177 2.45 19.59 4.17
CA ARG A 177 3.06 18.26 4.01
C ARG A 177 3.14 17.47 5.33
N GLY A 178 2.95 18.14 6.47
CA GLY A 178 2.99 17.51 7.79
C GLY A 178 4.34 16.86 8.08
N VAL A 179 4.30 15.60 8.47
CA VAL A 179 5.49 14.78 8.76
C VAL A 179 6.17 14.25 7.50
N PHE A 180 5.50 14.30 6.35
CA PHE A 180 6.01 13.78 5.10
C PHE A 180 7.00 14.76 4.43
N ASN A 181 7.82 14.22 3.54
CA ASN A 181 8.80 15.02 2.79
C ASN A 181 8.16 15.92 1.72
N HIS A 182 6.99 15.54 1.19
CA HIS A 182 6.31 16.27 0.13
C HIS A 182 4.79 16.17 0.24
N LYS A 183 4.05 17.20 -0.27
CA LYS A 183 2.58 17.18 -0.32
C LYS A 183 2.00 16.01 -1.11
N ASN A 184 2.71 15.53 -2.15
CA ASN A 184 2.28 14.39 -2.96
C ASN A 184 2.36 13.05 -2.20
N ALA A 185 3.10 12.98 -1.09
CA ALA A 185 3.05 11.88 -0.15
C ALA A 185 1.98 12.10 0.94
N ALA A 186 1.82 13.35 1.39
CA ALA A 186 0.86 13.72 2.43
C ALA A 186 -0.60 13.54 1.97
N ALA A 187 -0.96 14.02 0.78
CA ALA A 187 -2.33 13.97 0.29
C ALA A 187 -2.88 12.53 0.20
N PRO A 188 -2.20 11.56 -0.44
CA PRO A 188 -2.64 10.18 -0.45
C PRO A 188 -2.65 9.52 0.93
N ALA A 189 -1.72 9.88 1.83
CA ALA A 189 -1.73 9.41 3.21
C ALA A 189 -3.00 9.85 3.95
N MET A 190 -3.42 11.10 3.77
CA MET A 190 -4.67 11.60 4.34
C MET A 190 -5.90 10.89 3.78
N ILE A 191 -5.90 10.49 2.52
CA ILE A 191 -6.98 9.69 1.93
C ILE A 191 -7.06 8.30 2.59
N MET A 192 -5.93 7.65 2.82
CA MET A 192 -5.92 6.38 3.58
C MET A 192 -6.48 6.57 4.99
N LEU A 193 -6.15 7.68 5.66
CA LEU A 193 -6.73 8.01 6.98
C LEU A 193 -8.24 8.31 6.91
N VAL A 194 -8.74 8.90 5.83
CA VAL A 194 -10.19 9.04 5.59
C VAL A 194 -10.83 7.65 5.51
N PHE A 195 -10.25 6.70 4.79
CA PHE A 195 -10.78 5.33 4.72
C PHE A 195 -10.75 4.63 6.07
N PHE A 196 -9.68 4.81 6.86
CA PHE A 196 -9.60 4.29 8.22
C PHE A 196 -10.68 4.89 9.12
N GLY A 197 -10.85 6.22 9.08
CA GLY A 197 -11.88 6.90 9.85
C GLY A 197 -13.30 6.44 9.49
N LEU A 198 -13.61 6.26 8.21
CA LEU A 198 -14.90 5.73 7.75
C LEU A 198 -15.14 4.29 8.24
N TYR A 199 -14.10 3.43 8.21
CA TYR A 199 -14.17 2.08 8.77
C TYR A 199 -14.40 2.12 10.28
N LEU A 200 -13.62 2.88 11.01
CA LEU A 200 -13.72 3.02 12.47
C LEU A 200 -15.06 3.56 12.91
N ARG A 201 -15.64 4.48 12.13
CA ARG A 201 -17.00 5.02 12.36
C ARG A 201 -18.08 3.94 12.29
N GLY A 202 -17.95 3.00 11.37
CA GLY A 202 -18.92 1.91 11.19
C GLY A 202 -18.71 0.75 12.16
N SER A 203 -17.44 0.39 12.44
CA SER A 203 -17.08 -0.89 13.08
C SER A 203 -16.66 -0.77 14.55
N TRP A 204 -16.34 0.42 15.04
CA TRP A 204 -15.81 0.58 16.40
C TRP A 204 -16.43 1.75 17.19
N SER A 205 -16.27 2.98 16.72
CA SER A 205 -16.78 4.18 17.42
C SER A 205 -17.15 5.26 16.42
N LYS A 206 -18.46 5.58 16.36
CA LYS A 206 -19.00 6.62 15.47
C LYS A 206 -18.26 7.96 15.64
N TRP A 207 -18.07 8.37 16.89
CA TRP A 207 -17.47 9.67 17.22
C TRP A 207 -15.98 9.74 16.84
N LYS A 208 -15.19 8.76 17.30
CA LYS A 208 -13.73 8.75 17.04
C LYS A 208 -13.43 8.59 15.55
N GLY A 209 -14.16 7.69 14.87
CA GLY A 209 -14.03 7.53 13.42
C GLY A 209 -14.41 8.81 12.65
N THR A 210 -15.45 9.53 13.06
CA THR A 210 -15.83 10.81 12.45
C THR A 210 -14.74 11.87 12.65
N ILE A 211 -14.17 12.00 13.85
CA ILE A 211 -13.07 12.95 14.12
C ILE A 211 -11.86 12.64 13.22
N ILE A 212 -11.41 11.38 13.15
CA ILE A 212 -10.29 10.98 12.30
C ILE A 212 -10.59 11.33 10.84
N THR A 213 -11.79 11.00 10.34
CA THR A 213 -12.21 11.35 8.98
C THR A 213 -12.15 12.83 8.70
N LEU A 214 -12.72 13.66 9.59
CA LEU A 214 -12.77 15.11 9.41
C LEU A 214 -11.38 15.75 9.47
N LEU A 215 -10.55 15.36 10.44
CA LEU A 215 -9.19 15.87 10.55
C LEU A 215 -8.36 15.48 9.32
N ALA A 216 -8.41 14.21 8.89
CA ALA A 216 -7.73 13.77 7.68
C ALA A 216 -8.21 14.52 6.44
N PHE A 217 -9.52 14.75 6.30
CA PHE A 217 -10.10 15.49 5.18
C PHE A 217 -9.69 16.97 5.17
N VAL A 218 -9.70 17.65 6.32
CA VAL A 218 -9.24 19.05 6.42
C VAL A 218 -7.76 19.14 6.05
N PHE A 219 -6.93 18.22 6.56
CA PHE A 219 -5.51 18.19 6.21
C PHE A 219 -5.32 17.95 4.71
N LEU A 220 -6.06 17.00 4.10
CA LEU A 220 -6.04 16.74 2.66
C LEU A 220 -6.31 18.03 1.86
N MET A 221 -7.33 18.79 2.23
CA MET A 221 -7.63 20.06 1.54
C MET A 221 -6.48 21.07 1.65
N LYS A 222 -5.77 21.08 2.76
CA LYS A 222 -4.61 21.96 2.96
C LYS A 222 -3.33 21.50 2.23
N THR A 223 -3.28 20.26 1.75
CA THR A 223 -2.15 19.79 0.91
C THR A 223 -2.22 20.31 -0.52
N ASN A 224 -3.38 20.82 -0.99
CA ASN A 224 -3.64 21.13 -2.39
C ASN A 224 -3.29 19.98 -3.38
N GLY A 225 -3.37 18.74 -2.91
CA GLY A 225 -3.12 17.53 -3.70
C GLY A 225 -4.30 17.20 -4.62
N LYS A 226 -4.45 17.93 -5.74
CA LYS A 226 -5.62 17.85 -6.63
C LYS A 226 -5.91 16.43 -7.12
N THR A 227 -4.91 15.74 -7.65
CA THR A 227 -5.06 14.36 -8.16
C THR A 227 -5.58 13.40 -7.09
N ALA A 228 -4.98 13.43 -5.91
CA ALA A 228 -5.40 12.59 -4.80
C ALA A 228 -6.84 12.92 -4.35
N ALA A 229 -7.17 14.20 -4.23
CA ALA A 229 -8.50 14.66 -3.84
C ALA A 229 -9.59 14.23 -4.84
N MET A 230 -9.29 14.25 -6.15
CA MET A 230 -10.22 13.79 -7.20
C MET A 230 -10.44 12.27 -7.17
N LEU A 231 -9.41 11.49 -6.81
CA LEU A 231 -9.53 10.03 -6.71
C LEU A 231 -10.35 9.57 -5.50
N LEU A 232 -10.50 10.40 -4.46
CA LEU A 232 -11.28 10.04 -3.26
C LEU A 232 -12.74 9.72 -3.59
N PRO A 233 -13.55 10.61 -4.18
CA PRO A 233 -14.95 10.30 -4.52
C PRO A 233 -15.07 9.15 -5.52
N VAL A 234 -14.17 9.06 -6.51
CA VAL A 234 -14.13 7.94 -7.47
C VAL A 234 -13.94 6.61 -6.74
N THR A 235 -12.98 6.53 -5.82
CA THR A 235 -12.72 5.31 -5.03
C THR A 235 -13.92 4.94 -4.15
N LEU A 236 -14.55 5.91 -3.49
CA LEU A 236 -15.73 5.67 -2.66
C LEU A 236 -16.91 5.14 -3.48
N MET A 237 -17.17 5.73 -4.65
CA MET A 237 -18.23 5.30 -5.55
C MET A 237 -17.94 3.91 -6.13
N LEU A 238 -16.71 3.64 -6.57
CA LEU A 238 -16.31 2.33 -7.07
C LEU A 238 -16.44 1.25 -5.99
N SER A 239 -15.94 1.50 -4.79
CA SER A 239 -16.03 0.52 -3.70
C SER A 239 -17.48 0.19 -3.36
N TRP A 240 -18.37 1.19 -3.37
CA TRP A 240 -19.80 1.01 -3.16
C TRP A 240 -20.50 0.23 -4.30
N TRP A 241 -20.10 0.49 -5.56
CA TRP A 241 -20.61 -0.23 -6.72
C TRP A 241 -20.17 -1.70 -6.71
N LEU A 242 -18.87 -1.94 -6.50
CA LEU A 242 -18.27 -3.27 -6.57
C LEU A 242 -18.73 -4.20 -5.45
N GLU A 243 -19.10 -3.65 -4.28
CA GLU A 243 -19.76 -4.42 -3.21
C GLU A 243 -21.07 -5.06 -3.67
N ARG A 244 -21.80 -4.42 -4.61
CA ARG A 244 -23.05 -4.90 -5.19
C ARG A 244 -22.85 -5.78 -6.42
N HIS A 245 -21.73 -5.60 -7.11
CA HIS A 245 -21.41 -6.28 -8.36
C HIS A 245 -20.03 -6.95 -8.29
N PRO A 246 -19.82 -7.91 -7.36
CA PRO A 246 -18.47 -8.44 -7.07
C PRO A 246 -17.83 -9.15 -8.28
N ARG A 247 -18.64 -9.72 -9.18
CA ARG A 247 -18.12 -10.38 -10.41
C ARG A 247 -17.48 -9.39 -11.40
N GLN A 248 -17.74 -8.09 -11.26
CA GLN A 248 -17.23 -7.05 -12.14
C GLN A 248 -15.93 -6.41 -11.63
N VAL A 249 -15.41 -6.80 -10.46
CA VAL A 249 -14.25 -6.17 -9.83
C VAL A 249 -13.06 -6.10 -10.79
N LEU A 250 -12.66 -7.22 -11.37
CA LEU A 250 -11.50 -7.26 -12.28
C LEU A 250 -11.75 -6.45 -13.56
N LEU A 251 -12.93 -6.57 -14.16
CA LEU A 251 -13.27 -5.85 -15.38
C LEU A 251 -13.28 -4.33 -15.18
N VAL A 252 -13.95 -3.87 -14.10
CA VAL A 252 -14.10 -2.42 -13.85
C VAL A 252 -12.78 -1.80 -13.39
N VAL A 253 -12.08 -2.43 -12.44
CA VAL A 253 -10.81 -1.89 -11.94
C VAL A 253 -9.72 -1.99 -13.01
N GLY A 254 -9.58 -3.13 -13.68
CA GLY A 254 -8.62 -3.32 -14.77
C GLY A 254 -8.91 -2.45 -15.98
N GLY A 255 -10.18 -2.31 -16.35
CA GLY A 255 -10.61 -1.42 -17.43
C GLY A 255 -10.32 0.05 -17.11
N LEU A 256 -10.56 0.49 -15.88
CA LEU A 256 -10.28 1.86 -15.46
C LEU A 256 -8.76 2.15 -15.41
N ILE A 257 -7.95 1.21 -14.93
CA ILE A 257 -6.49 1.30 -14.99
C ILE A 257 -6.02 1.42 -16.45
N GLY A 258 -6.52 0.55 -17.33
CA GLY A 258 -6.21 0.58 -18.76
C GLY A 258 -6.60 1.91 -19.40
N LEU A 259 -7.79 2.41 -19.09
CA LEU A 259 -8.32 3.67 -19.61
C LEU A 259 -7.48 4.88 -19.13
N LEU A 260 -7.18 4.95 -17.84
CA LEU A 260 -6.34 6.02 -17.27
C LEU A 260 -4.94 6.03 -17.88
N ASN A 261 -4.31 4.86 -18.04
CA ASN A 261 -2.99 4.79 -18.69
C ASN A 261 -3.10 5.10 -20.19
N LEU A 262 -4.17 4.69 -20.89
CA LEU A 262 -4.39 5.02 -22.29
C LEU A 262 -4.44 6.54 -22.48
N PHE A 263 -5.19 7.26 -21.65
CA PHE A 263 -5.29 8.73 -21.78
C PHE A 263 -4.04 9.44 -21.27
N ALA A 264 -3.49 9.04 -20.11
CA ALA A 264 -2.31 9.68 -19.54
C ALA A 264 -1.06 9.42 -20.40
N VAL A 265 -0.68 8.15 -20.55
CA VAL A 265 0.53 7.77 -21.28
C VAL A 265 0.34 7.87 -22.80
N GLY A 266 -0.84 7.52 -23.29
CA GLY A 266 -1.17 7.60 -24.72
C GLY A 266 -1.11 9.02 -25.29
N SER A 267 -1.40 10.06 -24.49
CA SER A 267 -1.24 11.46 -24.89
C SER A 267 0.20 11.84 -25.27
N THR A 268 1.19 11.10 -24.74
CA THR A 268 2.61 11.26 -25.09
C THR A 268 2.85 10.92 -26.56
N PHE A 269 2.19 9.88 -27.08
CA PHE A 269 2.49 9.28 -28.38
C PHE A 269 1.43 9.57 -29.46
N SER A 270 0.26 10.11 -29.10
CA SER A 270 -0.86 10.36 -30.02
C SER A 270 -1.43 11.75 -29.83
N SER A 271 -1.37 12.57 -30.91
CA SER A 271 -2.00 13.90 -30.93
C SER A 271 -3.51 13.81 -30.72
N SER A 272 -4.18 12.83 -31.33
CA SER A 272 -5.63 12.65 -31.18
C SER A 272 -6.03 12.36 -29.71
N ILE A 273 -5.24 11.58 -28.97
CA ILE A 273 -5.50 11.35 -27.55
C ILE A 273 -5.23 12.64 -26.75
N ARG A 274 -4.18 13.37 -27.10
CA ARG A 274 -3.84 14.66 -26.49
C ARG A 274 -4.99 15.67 -26.65
N ASP A 275 -5.52 15.81 -27.87
CA ASP A 275 -6.64 16.70 -28.16
C ASP A 275 -7.89 16.33 -27.33
N VAL A 276 -8.15 15.04 -27.14
CA VAL A 276 -9.26 14.58 -26.27
C VAL A 276 -9.01 14.96 -24.82
N VAL A 277 -7.79 14.75 -24.29
CA VAL A 277 -7.44 15.11 -22.90
C VAL A 277 -7.58 16.61 -22.67
N GLU A 278 -7.09 17.43 -23.61
CA GLU A 278 -7.20 18.90 -23.56
C GLU A 278 -8.65 19.38 -23.66
N SER A 279 -9.48 18.73 -24.48
CA SER A 279 -10.91 19.03 -24.57
C SER A 279 -11.67 18.81 -23.26
N LEU A 280 -11.15 17.94 -22.38
CA LEU A 280 -11.67 17.69 -21.03
C LEU A 280 -11.15 18.71 -20.00
N GLY A 281 -10.35 19.70 -20.43
CA GLY A 281 -9.76 20.71 -19.54
C GLY A 281 -8.61 20.20 -18.69
N VAL A 282 -8.00 19.07 -19.08
CA VAL A 282 -6.84 18.49 -18.40
C VAL A 282 -5.57 18.90 -19.16
N ASP A 283 -4.53 19.31 -18.43
CA ASP A 283 -3.20 19.53 -18.99
C ASP A 283 -2.64 18.21 -19.52
N ALA A 284 -2.56 18.08 -20.85
CA ALA A 284 -2.12 16.87 -21.52
C ALA A 284 -0.61 16.60 -21.38
N THR A 285 0.17 17.56 -20.85
CA THR A 285 1.57 17.33 -20.47
C THR A 285 1.68 16.61 -19.10
N PHE A 286 0.58 16.54 -18.36
CA PHE A 286 0.55 15.99 -16.99
C PHE A 286 1.66 16.59 -16.11
N THR A 287 1.83 17.91 -16.20
CA THR A 287 2.89 18.65 -15.51
C THR A 287 4.29 18.19 -15.97
N GLY A 288 4.45 17.94 -17.26
CA GLY A 288 5.72 17.55 -17.89
C GLY A 288 6.04 16.05 -17.81
N ARG A 289 5.16 15.20 -17.27
CA ARG A 289 5.42 13.75 -17.17
C ARG A 289 5.51 13.04 -18.53
N THR A 290 4.99 13.63 -19.59
CA THR A 290 5.10 13.11 -20.95
C THR A 290 6.56 12.87 -21.36
N ASP A 291 7.48 13.77 -21.03
CA ASP A 291 8.89 13.62 -21.35
C ASP A 291 9.54 12.45 -20.59
N ILE A 292 9.12 12.26 -19.32
CA ILE A 292 9.55 11.13 -18.48
C ILE A 292 9.04 9.81 -19.08
N TRP A 293 7.79 9.78 -19.54
CA TRP A 293 7.21 8.56 -20.13
C TRP A 293 7.85 8.24 -21.48
N GLU A 294 8.12 9.25 -22.32
CA GLU A 294 8.85 9.06 -23.58
C GLU A 294 10.24 8.44 -23.32
N LEU A 295 11.04 9.03 -22.42
CA LEU A 295 12.32 8.50 -22.00
C LEU A 295 12.21 7.06 -21.47
N SER A 296 11.19 6.79 -20.66
CA SER A 296 10.93 5.46 -20.10
C SER A 296 10.66 4.41 -21.19
N PHE A 297 9.86 4.74 -22.21
CA PHE A 297 9.57 3.82 -23.31
C PHE A 297 10.75 3.63 -24.26
N VAL A 298 11.49 4.68 -24.58
CA VAL A 298 12.76 4.56 -25.33
C VAL A 298 13.68 3.57 -24.60
N THR A 299 13.85 3.73 -23.29
CA THR A 299 14.67 2.83 -22.48
C THR A 299 14.13 1.41 -22.42
N PHE A 300 12.81 1.24 -22.25
CA PHE A 300 12.17 -0.07 -22.23
C PHE A 300 12.38 -0.83 -23.55
N PHE A 301 12.26 -0.18 -24.70
CA PHE A 301 12.45 -0.86 -26.01
C PHE A 301 13.88 -1.32 -26.25
N HIS A 302 14.90 -0.74 -25.56
CA HIS A 302 16.27 -1.26 -25.59
C HIS A 302 16.46 -2.55 -24.80
N SER A 303 15.64 -2.78 -23.75
CA SER A 303 15.71 -4.01 -22.93
C SER A 303 14.30 -4.48 -22.51
N PRO A 304 13.46 -4.97 -23.45
CA PRO A 304 12.05 -5.24 -23.19
C PRO A 304 11.81 -6.45 -22.28
N ILE A 305 12.77 -7.37 -22.16
CA ILE A 305 12.64 -8.59 -21.37
C ILE A 305 13.18 -8.38 -19.94
N PHE A 306 14.38 -7.85 -19.80
CA PHE A 306 15.03 -7.71 -18.48
C PHE A 306 14.88 -6.33 -17.85
N GLY A 307 14.51 -5.30 -18.63
CA GLY A 307 14.51 -3.92 -18.14
C GLY A 307 15.92 -3.44 -17.80
N GLN A 308 16.02 -2.56 -16.79
CA GLN A 308 17.26 -1.93 -16.36
C GLN A 308 17.80 -2.46 -15.01
N GLY A 309 17.05 -3.40 -14.38
CA GLY A 309 17.28 -3.83 -13.01
C GLY A 309 16.45 -3.04 -12.00
N PHE A 310 16.21 -3.63 -10.85
CA PHE A 310 15.26 -3.12 -9.85
C PHE A 310 15.67 -1.75 -9.30
N GLN A 311 14.86 -0.72 -9.59
CA GLN A 311 15.09 0.67 -9.17
C GLN A 311 16.50 1.21 -9.44
N SER A 312 17.16 0.75 -10.51
CA SER A 312 18.55 1.09 -10.84
C SER A 312 18.67 1.97 -12.09
N PHE A 313 17.56 2.44 -12.64
CA PHE A 313 17.55 3.30 -13.83
C PHE A 313 17.73 4.79 -13.47
N TRP A 314 16.89 5.31 -12.59
CA TRP A 314 16.86 6.74 -12.25
C TRP A 314 18.05 7.17 -11.38
N ASN A 315 18.48 8.45 -11.55
CA ASN A 315 19.61 9.05 -10.79
C ASN A 315 20.93 8.29 -10.96
N THR A 316 21.18 7.72 -12.14
CA THR A 316 22.44 7.04 -12.45
C THR A 316 23.33 7.92 -13.30
N THR A 317 24.67 7.82 -13.10
CA THR A 317 25.66 8.51 -13.97
C THR A 317 25.50 8.07 -15.43
N ALA A 318 25.23 6.78 -15.67
CA ALA A 318 24.99 6.25 -17.01
C ALA A 318 23.79 6.92 -17.71
N LEU A 319 22.72 7.20 -16.97
CA LEU A 319 21.57 7.95 -17.51
C LEU A 319 21.96 9.39 -17.84
N LEU A 320 22.68 10.07 -16.94
CA LEU A 320 23.15 11.43 -17.12
C LEU A 320 24.10 11.53 -18.31
N ASP A 321 25.06 10.61 -18.45
CA ASP A 321 26.04 10.59 -19.53
C ASP A 321 25.39 10.25 -20.89
N GLN A 322 24.47 9.30 -20.91
CA GLN A 322 23.79 8.84 -22.13
C GLN A 322 22.86 9.90 -22.71
N PHE A 323 22.20 10.69 -21.86
CA PHE A 323 21.21 11.69 -22.23
C PHE A 323 21.67 13.15 -22.04
N ALA A 324 22.92 13.39 -21.63
CA ALA A 324 23.50 14.73 -21.54
C ALA A 324 23.45 15.51 -22.87
N VAL A 325 23.28 14.78 -23.98
CA VAL A 325 23.12 15.36 -25.34
C VAL A 325 21.66 15.79 -25.60
N HIS A 326 20.69 15.24 -24.87
CA HIS A 326 19.28 15.61 -24.93
C HIS A 326 18.96 16.43 -23.68
N GLU A 327 18.93 17.76 -23.79
CA GLU A 327 18.64 18.72 -22.73
C GLU A 327 17.18 18.59 -22.22
N THR A 328 16.74 17.38 -21.86
CA THR A 328 15.40 17.19 -21.28
C THR A 328 15.51 17.12 -19.76
N TRP A 329 14.68 17.89 -19.08
CA TRP A 329 14.56 17.84 -17.62
C TRP A 329 14.19 16.43 -17.09
N ALA A 330 13.63 15.57 -17.94
CA ALA A 330 13.27 14.18 -17.64
C ALA A 330 14.42 13.34 -17.11
N VAL A 331 15.68 13.65 -17.51
CA VAL A 331 16.89 12.96 -17.03
C VAL A 331 17.10 13.17 -15.52
N GLY A 332 16.66 14.30 -15.00
CA GLY A 332 16.71 14.62 -13.56
C GLY A 332 15.56 14.01 -12.75
N ALA A 333 14.62 13.29 -13.37
CA ALA A 333 13.53 12.66 -12.66
C ALA A 333 14.01 11.56 -11.71
N ALA A 334 13.34 11.42 -10.57
CA ALA A 334 13.65 10.38 -9.58
C ALA A 334 12.95 9.06 -9.85
N HIS A 335 11.88 9.05 -10.64
CA HIS A 335 11.05 7.89 -10.98
C HIS A 335 10.12 8.21 -12.15
N ALA A 336 9.47 7.18 -12.72
CA ALA A 336 8.59 7.31 -13.88
C ALA A 336 7.28 8.07 -13.64
N HIS A 337 6.91 8.42 -12.42
CA HIS A 337 5.58 8.94 -12.04
C HIS A 337 4.42 8.07 -12.56
N ASN A 338 4.66 6.78 -12.73
CA ASN A 338 3.67 5.77 -13.10
C ASN A 338 4.20 4.40 -12.65
N GLY A 339 3.50 3.75 -11.72
CA GLY A 339 3.95 2.47 -11.13
C GLY A 339 3.96 1.32 -12.15
N TYR A 340 3.15 1.39 -13.19
CA TYR A 340 3.11 0.38 -14.25
C TYR A 340 4.31 0.51 -15.18
N ILE A 341 4.66 1.73 -15.60
CA ILE A 341 5.87 2.02 -16.37
C ILE A 341 7.12 1.69 -15.54
N GLU A 342 7.13 2.05 -14.26
CA GLU A 342 8.23 1.71 -13.36
C GLU A 342 8.48 0.20 -13.31
N SER A 343 7.41 -0.61 -13.35
CA SER A 343 7.53 -2.07 -13.37
C SER A 343 8.17 -2.58 -14.67
N LEU A 344 7.90 -1.92 -15.81
CA LEU A 344 8.55 -2.22 -17.10
C LEU A 344 10.05 -1.90 -17.06
N LEU A 345 10.43 -0.77 -16.46
CA LEU A 345 11.82 -0.38 -16.31
C LEU A 345 12.59 -1.31 -15.37
N ASN A 346 11.95 -1.75 -14.28
CA ASN A 346 12.58 -2.57 -13.24
C ASN A 346 12.93 -3.99 -13.68
N GLY A 347 12.18 -4.58 -14.60
CA GLY A 347 12.40 -5.99 -14.97
C GLY A 347 11.70 -6.40 -16.27
N GLY A 348 11.43 -5.44 -17.15
CA GLY A 348 10.83 -5.67 -18.46
C GLY A 348 9.38 -6.14 -18.41
N LEU A 349 8.91 -6.67 -19.53
CA LEU A 349 7.55 -7.19 -19.69
C LEU A 349 7.19 -8.32 -18.69
N PRO A 350 8.08 -9.29 -18.38
CA PRO A 350 7.74 -10.30 -17.39
C PRO A 350 7.50 -9.73 -15.98
N ALA A 351 8.30 -8.76 -15.52
CA ALA A 351 8.08 -8.11 -14.24
C ALA A 351 6.74 -7.35 -14.22
N PHE A 352 6.41 -6.64 -15.29
CA PHE A 352 5.11 -5.96 -15.45
C PHE A 352 3.95 -6.93 -15.36
N VAL A 353 4.00 -8.05 -16.11
CA VAL A 353 2.94 -9.05 -16.10
C VAL A 353 2.76 -9.68 -14.72
N LEU A 354 3.87 -10.07 -14.06
CA LEU A 354 3.84 -10.63 -12.70
C LEU A 354 3.34 -9.60 -11.67
N THR A 355 3.70 -8.32 -11.82
CA THR A 355 3.17 -7.22 -11.01
C THR A 355 1.66 -7.08 -11.17
N CYS A 356 1.14 -7.09 -12.41
CA CYS A 356 -0.29 -7.05 -12.67
C CYS A 356 -1.02 -8.29 -12.10
N ILE A 357 -0.43 -9.47 -12.20
CA ILE A 357 -0.99 -10.69 -11.60
C ILE A 357 -1.09 -10.52 -10.08
N TRP A 358 0.01 -10.14 -9.42
CA TRP A 358 0.06 -10.05 -7.96
C TRP A 358 -0.76 -8.89 -7.39
N LEU A 359 -0.67 -7.69 -7.98
CA LEU A 359 -1.27 -6.47 -7.41
C LEU A 359 -2.68 -6.19 -7.93
N VAL A 360 -3.08 -6.72 -9.09
CA VAL A 360 -4.39 -6.44 -9.70
C VAL A 360 -5.26 -7.67 -9.76
N ILE A 361 -4.81 -8.75 -10.46
CA ILE A 361 -5.67 -9.88 -10.78
C ILE A 361 -6.02 -10.72 -9.54
N LEU A 362 -5.03 -11.07 -8.75
CA LEU A 362 -5.25 -11.90 -7.56
C LEU A 362 -6.08 -11.17 -6.49
N PRO A 363 -5.80 -9.90 -6.11
CA PRO A 363 -6.62 -9.19 -5.16
C PRO A 363 -8.06 -8.96 -5.64
N ALA A 364 -8.27 -8.75 -6.96
CA ALA A 364 -9.61 -8.65 -7.53
C ALA A 364 -10.40 -9.96 -7.35
N ARG A 365 -9.77 -11.12 -7.56
CA ARG A 365 -10.37 -12.44 -7.33
C ARG A 365 -10.65 -12.69 -5.85
N ASP A 366 -9.69 -12.35 -4.98
CA ASP A 366 -9.83 -12.50 -3.53
C ASP A 366 -10.95 -11.62 -2.97
N LEU A 367 -11.03 -10.36 -3.40
CA LEU A 367 -12.13 -9.46 -3.02
C LEU A 367 -13.48 -10.00 -3.50
N THR A 368 -13.56 -10.46 -4.76
CA THR A 368 -14.78 -11.08 -5.31
C THR A 368 -15.23 -12.27 -4.46
N LYS A 369 -14.30 -13.17 -4.15
CA LYS A 369 -14.57 -14.37 -3.35
C LYS A 369 -14.97 -14.03 -1.92
N SER A 370 -14.28 -13.07 -1.28
CA SER A 370 -14.59 -12.62 0.08
C SER A 370 -15.99 -12.00 0.18
N ILE A 371 -16.39 -11.18 -0.80
CA ILE A 371 -17.74 -10.58 -0.83
C ILE A 371 -18.81 -11.68 -1.05
N GLN A 372 -18.58 -12.62 -1.97
CA GLN A 372 -19.52 -13.71 -2.26
C GLN A 372 -19.69 -14.67 -1.08
N ASN A 373 -18.64 -14.90 -0.31
CA ASN A 373 -18.66 -15.73 0.89
C ASN A 373 -19.31 -15.01 2.09
N GLY A 374 -19.72 -13.75 1.97
CA GLY A 374 -20.30 -12.96 3.06
C GLY A 374 -19.31 -12.58 4.16
N ALA A 375 -18.00 -12.68 3.90
CA ALA A 375 -16.98 -12.27 4.86
C ALA A 375 -17.11 -10.78 5.19
N ALA A 376 -16.80 -10.39 6.41
CA ALA A 376 -16.81 -9.05 7.01
C ALA A 376 -16.99 -7.86 6.03
N PRO A 377 -18.21 -7.40 5.75
CA PRO A 377 -18.48 -6.38 4.71
C PRO A 377 -17.75 -5.06 4.97
N ASP A 378 -17.56 -4.68 6.22
CA ASP A 378 -16.85 -3.47 6.66
C ASP A 378 -15.35 -3.53 6.36
N LEU A 379 -14.71 -4.68 6.60
CA LEU A 379 -13.30 -4.91 6.25
C LEU A 379 -13.12 -5.02 4.73
N ASN A 380 -14.01 -5.73 4.03
CA ASN A 380 -13.98 -5.79 2.57
C ASN A 380 -14.04 -4.39 1.95
N ARG A 381 -14.90 -3.52 2.49
CA ARG A 381 -15.03 -2.13 2.06
C ARG A 381 -13.79 -1.31 2.35
N LEU A 382 -13.16 -1.50 3.52
CA LEU A 382 -11.91 -0.84 3.88
C LEU A 382 -10.79 -1.24 2.90
N PHE A 383 -10.54 -2.53 2.75
CA PHE A 383 -9.43 -3.03 1.93
C PHE A 383 -9.65 -2.77 0.44
N ALA A 384 -10.90 -2.85 -0.05
CA ALA A 384 -11.23 -2.45 -1.42
C ALA A 384 -10.88 -0.98 -1.69
N ARG A 385 -11.22 -0.05 -0.78
CA ARG A 385 -10.89 1.37 -0.91
C ARG A 385 -9.39 1.62 -0.94
N MET A 386 -8.65 1.00 -0.01
CA MET A 386 -7.19 1.13 0.04
C MET A 386 -6.55 0.62 -1.26
N TRP A 387 -6.95 -0.54 -1.72
CA TRP A 387 -6.43 -1.19 -2.92
C TRP A 387 -6.78 -0.44 -4.20
N ILE A 388 -8.05 -0.10 -4.42
CA ILE A 388 -8.51 0.65 -5.61
C ILE A 388 -7.79 2.00 -5.69
N PHE A 389 -7.75 2.76 -4.59
CA PHE A 389 -7.08 4.04 -4.56
C PHE A 389 -5.60 3.93 -4.90
N ALA A 390 -4.89 2.94 -4.34
CA ALA A 390 -3.47 2.73 -4.63
C ALA A 390 -3.22 2.39 -6.10
N LEU A 391 -4.07 1.54 -6.72
CA LEU A 391 -3.95 1.18 -8.13
C LEU A 391 -4.22 2.36 -9.07
N LEU A 392 -5.27 3.16 -8.81
CA LEU A 392 -5.58 4.33 -9.63
C LEU A 392 -4.54 5.43 -9.45
N SER A 393 -4.06 5.65 -8.23
CA SER A 393 -2.96 6.58 -7.95
C SER A 393 -1.67 6.16 -8.65
N ALA A 394 -1.43 4.84 -8.80
CA ALA A 394 -0.25 4.32 -9.50
C ALA A 394 -0.24 4.60 -11.01
N CYS A 395 -1.35 5.01 -11.62
CA CYS A 395 -1.36 5.49 -13.00
C CYS A 395 -0.66 6.84 -13.17
N LEU A 396 -0.51 7.62 -12.10
CA LEU A 396 0.04 8.97 -12.11
C LEU A 396 1.19 9.17 -11.12
N GLU A 397 1.53 8.16 -10.32
CA GLU A 397 2.65 8.18 -9.36
C GLU A 397 3.31 6.80 -9.28
N SER A 398 4.62 6.74 -9.04
CA SER A 398 5.35 5.47 -8.88
C SER A 398 5.17 4.91 -7.47
N ASN A 399 3.96 4.40 -7.18
CA ASN A 399 3.58 3.92 -5.85
C ASN A 399 3.95 2.46 -5.59
N PHE A 400 4.36 1.69 -6.61
CA PHE A 400 4.72 0.29 -6.46
C PHE A 400 6.17 0.13 -6.04
N PHE A 401 6.43 -0.84 -5.17
CA PHE A 401 7.76 -1.18 -4.69
C PHE A 401 8.53 -0.01 -4.06
N THR A 402 7.85 1.05 -3.69
CA THR A 402 8.46 2.13 -2.92
C THR A 402 8.96 1.58 -1.58
N GLY A 403 9.96 2.21 -1.01
CA GLY A 403 10.42 1.86 0.33
C GLY A 403 9.31 2.04 1.38
N THR A 404 9.62 2.64 2.51
CA THR A 404 8.58 3.07 3.47
C THR A 404 7.69 4.13 2.84
N GLY A 405 6.38 3.94 2.91
CA GLY A 405 5.41 4.89 2.37
C GLY A 405 3.97 4.45 2.62
N PRO A 406 3.05 5.41 2.86
CA PRO A 406 1.68 5.11 3.28
C PRO A 406 0.87 4.34 2.24
N ILE A 407 1.04 4.63 0.94
CA ILE A 407 0.23 4.00 -0.11
C ILE A 407 0.65 2.55 -0.32
N TRP A 408 1.95 2.32 -0.49
CA TRP A 408 2.47 0.99 -0.74
C TRP A 408 2.19 0.03 0.42
N SER A 409 2.51 0.43 1.65
CA SER A 409 2.25 -0.39 2.84
C SER A 409 0.76 -0.65 3.06
N SER A 410 -0.10 0.36 2.85
CA SER A 410 -1.55 0.19 2.95
C SER A 410 -2.10 -0.75 1.89
N MET A 411 -1.62 -0.66 0.65
CA MET A 411 -2.02 -1.57 -0.43
C MET A 411 -1.61 -3.01 -0.11
N LEU A 412 -0.39 -3.24 0.39
CA LEU A 412 0.05 -4.58 0.78
C LEU A 412 -0.78 -5.14 1.94
N ILE A 413 -1.08 -4.34 2.98
CA ILE A 413 -1.99 -4.76 4.06
C ILE A 413 -3.33 -5.17 3.47
N ALA A 414 -3.91 -4.36 2.57
CA ALA A 414 -5.19 -4.67 1.94
C ALA A 414 -5.13 -6.00 1.16
N ILE A 415 -4.09 -6.22 0.35
CA ILE A 415 -3.91 -7.44 -0.45
C ILE A 415 -3.79 -8.67 0.45
N TYR A 416 -2.94 -8.64 1.48
CA TYR A 416 -2.77 -9.76 2.39
C TYR A 416 -4.05 -10.04 3.18
N CYS A 417 -4.73 -9.02 3.69
CA CYS A 417 -5.98 -9.19 4.41
C CYS A 417 -7.11 -9.69 3.52
N MET A 418 -7.25 -9.22 2.27
CA MET A 418 -8.24 -9.73 1.31
C MET A 418 -7.98 -11.20 0.99
N HIS A 419 -6.72 -11.60 0.84
CA HIS A 419 -6.36 -12.99 0.62
C HIS A 419 -6.77 -13.88 1.80
N HIS A 420 -6.46 -13.47 3.03
CA HIS A 420 -6.87 -14.20 4.22
C HIS A 420 -8.39 -14.27 4.39
N GLN A 421 -9.12 -13.19 4.11
CA GLN A 421 -10.59 -13.19 4.15
C GLN A 421 -11.21 -14.13 3.10
N ALA A 422 -10.56 -14.28 1.96
CA ALA A 422 -11.04 -15.14 0.89
C ALA A 422 -10.76 -16.64 1.11
N HIS A 423 -9.68 -16.99 1.81
CA HIS A 423 -9.17 -18.37 1.86
C HIS A 423 -9.09 -18.96 3.26
N ASP A 424 -8.75 -18.14 4.25
CA ASP A 424 -8.57 -18.56 5.63
C ASP A 424 -9.66 -17.87 6.45
N GLN A 425 -10.54 -18.61 7.07
CA GLN A 425 -11.61 -18.07 7.92
C GLN A 425 -11.04 -17.53 9.25
N LEU A 426 -10.01 -16.69 9.19
CA LEU A 426 -9.34 -16.09 10.34
C LEU A 426 -10.27 -15.30 11.28
N CYS A 427 -11.52 -15.04 10.84
CA CYS A 427 -12.50 -14.30 11.62
C CYS A 427 -13.69 -15.13 12.15
N GLU A 428 -13.83 -16.40 11.81
CA GLU A 428 -14.96 -17.24 12.26
C GLU A 428 -14.65 -18.08 13.49
N ALA A 429 -13.39 -18.32 13.83
CA ALA A 429 -13.01 -19.15 14.96
C ALA A 429 -13.55 -18.66 16.32
N ASN A 430 -13.89 -17.37 16.45
CA ASN A 430 -14.46 -16.81 17.69
C ASN A 430 -15.99 -16.71 17.74
N VAL A 431 -16.69 -16.98 16.65
CA VAL A 431 -18.19 -16.98 16.65
C VAL A 431 -18.71 -18.37 17.02
N ALA A 432 -18.03 -19.42 16.60
CA ALA A 432 -18.43 -20.79 16.90
C ALA A 432 -18.26 -21.18 18.39
N SER A 433 -17.26 -20.62 19.08
CA SER A 433 -17.06 -20.89 20.51
C SER A 433 -18.01 -20.15 21.45
N GLY A 434 -18.65 -19.07 20.96
CA GLY A 434 -19.63 -18.29 21.73
C GLY A 434 -21.06 -18.86 21.69
N SER A 435 -21.38 -19.68 20.68
CA SER A 435 -22.74 -20.17 20.42
C SER A 435 -23.10 -21.49 21.13
N SER A 436 -22.13 -22.17 21.72
CA SER A 436 -22.37 -23.49 22.36
C SER A 436 -22.82 -23.42 23.82
N LYS A 437 -23.05 -22.25 24.41
CA LYS A 437 -23.44 -22.09 25.83
C LYS A 437 -24.86 -21.58 26.07
N GLN A 438 -25.75 -21.61 25.11
CA GLN A 438 -27.20 -21.40 25.37
C GLN A 438 -28.03 -22.55 24.83
N ARG A 439 -27.88 -23.76 25.41
CA ARG A 439 -28.96 -24.73 25.44
C ARG A 439 -29.91 -24.32 26.55
N TYR A 440 -31.08 -23.82 26.18
CA TYR A 440 -32.20 -23.70 27.09
C TYR A 440 -32.61 -25.08 27.59
N PRO A 441 -32.90 -25.29 28.87
CA PRO A 441 -33.43 -26.57 29.37
C PRO A 441 -34.85 -26.76 28.80
N GLU A 442 -35.04 -27.90 28.15
CA GLU A 442 -36.37 -28.39 27.75
C GLU A 442 -37.31 -28.46 28.98
N ARG A 443 -38.38 -27.71 28.99
CA ARG A 443 -39.46 -27.86 29.94
C ARG A 443 -40.21 -29.17 29.60
N HIS A 444 -40.08 -30.16 30.41
CA HIS A 444 -40.97 -31.31 30.44
C HIS A 444 -42.38 -30.80 30.80
N ILE A 445 -43.29 -30.82 29.86
CA ILE A 445 -44.72 -30.68 30.10
C ILE A 445 -45.21 -32.09 30.41
N THR A 446 -45.48 -32.39 31.68
CA THR A 446 -46.25 -33.55 32.14
C THR A 446 -47.71 -33.22 32.00
N HIS A 447 -48.41 -33.95 31.13
CA HIS A 447 -49.85 -34.00 31.13
C HIS A 447 -50.34 -34.88 32.31
N VAL A 448 -51.18 -34.30 33.13
CA VAL A 448 -52.20 -35.00 33.92
C VAL A 448 -53.50 -34.26 33.65
#